data_e028691fb6bfb678053b2af1029b06b7
#
_entry.id   e028691fb6bfb678053b2af1029b06b7
#
_cell.length_a   1.000
_cell.length_b   1.000
_cell.length_c   1.000
_cell.angle_alpha   90.00
_cell.angle_beta   90.00
_cell.angle_gamma   90.00
#
_symmetry.space_group_name_H-M   'P 1'
#
loop_
_entity.id
_entity.type
_entity.pdbx_description
1 polymer ?
#
loop_
_entity_poly.entity_id
_entity_poly.type
_entity_poly.pdbx_seq_one_letter_code
_entity_poly.pdbx_strand_id
1 'polypeptide(L)'
;MKKITRAIHQPYKRRDAYDALSMPVYNAVAYEFDNAQTMSDVFCGRIAAPDYSRVSNPTVENFEHRVKGITGATDVIAFNSGMAAISAVFISLAEQGKNIVSSHHMFGNTYSLLTSTLKRFGVEARLCDLTKPAEVERMLDNNTCCVYLEIMSNPQLEVADIPALAALAHQRGIPLIADTTLIPFTEFSAKALGVDAEVVSST
;
A
#
# COMPACT_ATOMS: atom_id res chain seq x y z
N MET A 1 -14.24 14.64 -14.33
CA MET A 1 -14.61 15.10 -12.97
C MET A 1 -13.33 15.38 -12.21
N LYS A 2 -13.22 16.51 -11.48
CA LYS A 2 -12.03 16.86 -10.69
C LYS A 2 -11.81 15.82 -9.58
N LYS A 3 -10.55 15.56 -9.17
CA LYS A 3 -10.20 14.58 -8.14
C LYS A 3 -11.01 14.76 -6.84
N ILE A 4 -11.13 16.00 -6.34
CA ILE A 4 -11.92 16.34 -5.13
C ILE A 4 -13.41 15.95 -5.30
N THR A 5 -14.02 16.28 -6.44
CA THR A 5 -15.40 15.89 -6.72
C THR A 5 -15.57 14.37 -6.74
N ARG A 6 -14.58 13.66 -7.28
CA ARG A 6 -14.56 12.19 -7.30
C ARG A 6 -14.44 11.61 -5.88
N ALA A 7 -13.61 12.22 -5.02
CA ALA A 7 -13.46 11.81 -3.62
C ALA A 7 -14.80 11.84 -2.86
N ILE A 8 -15.63 12.86 -3.13
CA ILE A 8 -16.92 13.04 -2.46
C ILE A 8 -18.01 12.14 -3.07
N HIS A 9 -18.05 12.06 -4.40
CA HIS A 9 -19.17 11.46 -5.14
C HIS A 9 -18.82 10.12 -5.79
N GLN A 10 -17.72 9.46 -5.38
CA GLN A 10 -17.41 8.12 -5.89
C GLN A 10 -18.56 7.17 -5.54
N PRO A 11 -19.21 6.56 -6.54
CA PRO A 11 -20.33 5.68 -6.28
C PRO A 11 -19.84 4.42 -5.55
N TYR A 12 -20.56 4.01 -4.53
CA TYR A 12 -20.36 2.75 -3.84
C TYR A 12 -21.47 1.78 -4.25
N LYS A 13 -21.11 0.59 -4.69
CA LYS A 13 -22.06 -0.35 -5.30
C LYS A 13 -23.03 -0.98 -4.29
N ARG A 14 -22.64 -1.09 -3.03
CA ARG A 14 -23.49 -1.62 -1.97
C ARG A 14 -24.29 -0.47 -1.37
N ARG A 15 -25.60 -0.56 -1.48
CA ARG A 15 -26.50 0.39 -0.83
C ARG A 15 -26.72 -0.02 0.62
N ASP A 16 -26.85 0.97 1.48
CA ASP A 16 -27.34 0.79 2.83
C ASP A 16 -28.81 0.35 2.79
N ALA A 17 -29.24 -0.46 3.77
CA ALA A 17 -30.62 -0.96 3.88
C ALA A 17 -31.68 0.15 3.98
N TYR A 18 -31.26 1.34 4.38
CA TYR A 18 -32.13 2.51 4.55
C TYR A 18 -31.88 3.59 3.50
N ASP A 19 -31.13 3.30 2.43
CA ASP A 19 -30.77 4.24 1.36
C ASP A 19 -30.09 5.53 1.90
N ALA A 20 -29.28 5.41 2.95
CA ALA A 20 -28.55 6.53 3.52
C ALA A 20 -27.70 7.23 2.47
N LEU A 21 -27.72 8.56 2.44
CA LEU A 21 -27.00 9.38 1.47
C LEU A 21 -25.47 9.22 1.60
N SER A 22 -24.99 9.06 2.83
CA SER A 22 -23.59 8.74 3.14
C SER A 22 -23.50 7.34 3.71
N MET A 23 -22.41 6.62 3.41
CA MET A 23 -22.18 5.29 3.93
C MET A 23 -22.17 5.29 5.47
N PRO A 24 -23.03 4.51 6.13
CA PRO A 24 -23.01 4.35 7.58
C PRO A 24 -21.72 3.71 8.07
N VAL A 25 -21.41 3.90 9.36
CA VAL A 25 -20.33 3.19 10.03
C VAL A 25 -20.85 1.85 10.55
N TYR A 26 -20.40 0.76 9.94
CA TYR A 26 -20.71 -0.60 10.36
C TYR A 26 -19.71 -1.05 11.43
N ASN A 27 -20.07 -0.84 12.70
CA ASN A 27 -19.30 -1.30 13.84
C ASN A 27 -19.76 -2.70 14.27
N ALA A 28 -19.70 -3.66 13.34
CA ALA A 28 -20.08 -5.04 13.54
C ALA A 28 -18.86 -5.95 13.36
N VAL A 29 -18.81 -7.06 14.13
CA VAL A 29 -17.73 -8.05 14.02
C VAL A 29 -18.10 -9.14 13.02
N ALA A 30 -19.32 -9.62 13.05
CA ALA A 30 -19.84 -10.72 12.22
C ALA A 30 -21.17 -10.32 11.60
N TYR A 31 -21.55 -11.05 10.57
CA TYR A 31 -22.76 -10.82 9.78
C TYR A 31 -23.62 -12.06 9.72
N GLU A 32 -24.93 -11.89 9.64
CA GLU A 32 -25.90 -12.97 9.55
C GLU A 32 -26.13 -13.40 8.09
N PHE A 33 -26.46 -14.68 7.89
CA PHE A 33 -26.77 -15.25 6.58
C PHE A 33 -28.13 -15.96 6.64
N ASP A 34 -28.91 -15.86 5.58
CA ASP A 34 -30.25 -16.45 5.49
C ASP A 34 -30.22 -17.97 5.62
N ASN A 35 -29.14 -18.62 5.21
CA ASN A 35 -28.99 -20.08 5.28
C ASN A 35 -27.52 -20.50 5.20
N ALA A 36 -27.24 -21.77 5.56
CA ALA A 36 -25.90 -22.34 5.58
C ALA A 36 -25.24 -22.39 4.20
N GLN A 37 -25.98 -22.52 3.12
CA GLN A 37 -25.42 -22.54 1.77
C GLN A 37 -24.88 -21.16 1.39
N THR A 38 -25.65 -20.09 1.63
CA THR A 38 -25.19 -18.71 1.41
C THR A 38 -23.95 -18.40 2.23
N MET A 39 -23.93 -18.80 3.50
CA MET A 39 -22.75 -18.67 4.35
C MET A 39 -21.53 -19.37 3.74
N SER A 40 -21.67 -20.63 3.34
CA SER A 40 -20.61 -21.39 2.69
C SER A 40 -20.11 -20.72 1.41
N ASP A 41 -21.01 -20.17 0.60
CA ASP A 41 -20.67 -19.52 -0.67
C ASP A 41 -19.88 -18.22 -0.44
N VAL A 42 -20.21 -17.45 0.61
CA VAL A 42 -19.47 -16.26 1.01
C VAL A 42 -18.08 -16.62 1.52
N PHE A 43 -17.97 -17.57 2.46
CA PHE A 43 -16.67 -18.01 2.99
C PHE A 43 -15.75 -18.65 1.94
N CYS A 44 -16.32 -19.24 0.89
CA CYS A 44 -15.56 -19.77 -0.25
C CYS A 44 -15.29 -18.72 -1.35
N GLY A 45 -15.69 -17.48 -1.17
CA GLY A 45 -15.49 -16.40 -2.14
C GLY A 45 -16.35 -16.52 -3.42
N ARG A 46 -17.39 -17.38 -3.43
CA ARG A 46 -18.33 -17.52 -4.55
C ARG A 46 -19.34 -16.37 -4.61
N ILE A 47 -19.66 -15.80 -3.47
CA ILE A 47 -20.52 -14.62 -3.30
C ILE A 47 -19.73 -13.54 -2.56
N ALA A 48 -19.71 -12.32 -3.10
CA ALA A 48 -19.09 -11.18 -2.44
C ALA A 48 -20.07 -10.56 -1.44
N ALA A 49 -19.90 -10.86 -0.16
CA ALA A 49 -20.63 -10.25 0.95
C ALA A 49 -19.74 -10.15 2.19
N PRO A 50 -20.04 -9.25 3.15
CA PRO A 50 -19.33 -9.21 4.41
C PRO A 50 -19.56 -10.52 5.19
N ASP A 51 -18.49 -11.04 5.78
CA ASP A 51 -18.51 -12.24 6.60
C ASP A 51 -18.02 -11.97 8.02
N TYR A 52 -16.83 -11.43 8.13
CA TYR A 52 -16.18 -11.10 9.39
C TYR A 52 -15.31 -9.85 9.21
N SER A 53 -15.46 -8.85 10.07
CA SER A 53 -14.88 -7.51 9.87
C SER A 53 -13.35 -7.45 9.82
N ARG A 54 -12.65 -8.48 10.27
CA ARG A 54 -11.21 -8.62 10.04
C ARG A 54 -10.89 -8.87 8.55
N VAL A 55 -11.78 -9.52 7.82
CA VAL A 55 -11.62 -9.88 6.40
C VAL A 55 -12.29 -8.85 5.50
N SER A 56 -13.56 -8.53 5.79
CA SER A 56 -14.35 -7.60 4.99
C SER A 56 -15.30 -6.79 5.87
N ASN A 57 -15.28 -5.47 5.71
CA ASN A 57 -16.20 -4.57 6.42
C ASN A 57 -16.68 -3.48 5.46
N PRO A 58 -18.01 -3.24 5.35
CA PRO A 58 -18.54 -2.28 4.38
C PRO A 58 -17.99 -0.86 4.53
N THR A 59 -17.67 -0.42 5.76
CA THR A 59 -17.08 0.90 6.01
C THR A 59 -15.65 0.98 5.44
N VAL A 60 -14.84 -0.06 5.70
CA VAL A 60 -13.46 -0.15 5.20
C VAL A 60 -13.45 -0.26 3.68
N GLU A 61 -14.26 -1.15 3.11
CA GLU A 61 -14.41 -1.30 1.65
C GLU A 61 -14.81 0.02 0.97
N ASN A 62 -15.72 0.79 1.58
CA ASN A 62 -16.09 2.11 1.05
C ASN A 62 -14.92 3.09 1.05
N PHE A 63 -14.11 3.09 2.10
CA PHE A 63 -12.88 3.90 2.17
C PHE A 63 -11.90 3.50 1.06
N GLU A 64 -11.59 2.22 0.95
CA GLU A 64 -10.69 1.67 -0.08
C GLU A 64 -11.17 2.01 -1.49
N HIS A 65 -12.48 1.85 -1.74
CA HIS A 65 -13.10 2.18 -3.01
C HIS A 65 -13.00 3.67 -3.37
N ARG A 66 -13.13 4.56 -2.38
CA ARG A 66 -12.94 6.01 -2.57
C ARG A 66 -11.50 6.35 -2.91
N VAL A 67 -10.53 5.80 -2.16
CA VAL A 67 -9.11 6.00 -2.43
C VAL A 67 -8.75 5.48 -3.83
N LYS A 68 -9.21 4.27 -4.19
CA LYS A 68 -9.05 3.71 -5.54
C LYS A 68 -9.60 4.64 -6.63
N GLY A 69 -10.77 5.22 -6.41
CA GLY A 69 -11.38 6.17 -7.35
C GLY A 69 -10.61 7.47 -7.51
N ILE A 70 -9.89 7.91 -6.48
CA ILE A 70 -9.08 9.14 -6.50
C ILE A 70 -7.73 8.89 -7.16
N THR A 71 -7.04 7.83 -6.74
CA THR A 71 -5.68 7.50 -7.17
C THR A 71 -5.61 6.85 -8.54
N GLY A 72 -6.65 6.11 -8.93
CA GLY A 72 -6.65 5.26 -10.12
C GLY A 72 -5.82 3.99 -9.92
N ALA A 73 -5.55 3.60 -8.67
CA ALA A 73 -4.89 2.35 -8.34
C ALA A 73 -5.70 1.14 -8.84
N THR A 74 -5.02 0.03 -9.09
CA THR A 74 -5.65 -1.23 -9.48
C THR A 74 -6.50 -1.77 -8.35
N ASP A 75 -5.96 -1.72 -7.13
CA ASP A 75 -6.71 -1.98 -5.91
C ASP A 75 -6.13 -1.20 -4.71
N VAL A 76 -6.85 -1.19 -3.58
CA VAL A 76 -6.47 -0.50 -2.35
C VAL A 76 -6.81 -1.41 -1.18
N ILE A 77 -5.90 -1.51 -0.22
CA ILE A 77 -6.11 -2.24 1.03
C ILE A 77 -5.83 -1.29 2.19
N ALA A 78 -6.77 -1.16 3.09
CA ALA A 78 -6.63 -0.34 4.28
C ALA A 78 -6.10 -1.14 5.47
N PHE A 79 -5.20 -0.51 6.21
CA PHE A 79 -4.60 -1.03 7.44
C PHE A 79 -4.88 -0.09 8.60
N ASN A 80 -4.70 -0.55 9.81
CA ASN A 80 -4.90 0.25 11.02
C ASN A 80 -3.80 1.30 11.28
N SER A 81 -2.70 1.26 10.51
CA SER A 81 -1.63 2.26 10.54
C SER A 81 -0.77 2.20 9.28
N GLY A 82 -0.05 3.30 8.97
CA GLY A 82 0.94 3.32 7.89
C GLY A 82 2.04 2.28 8.09
N MET A 83 2.52 2.08 9.34
CA MET A 83 3.51 1.03 9.62
C MET A 83 2.98 -0.39 9.41
N ALA A 84 1.68 -0.63 9.63
CA ALA A 84 1.07 -1.91 9.32
C ALA A 84 1.03 -2.14 7.79
N ALA A 85 0.71 -1.10 7.01
CA ALA A 85 0.74 -1.17 5.55
C ALA A 85 2.17 -1.42 5.02
N ILE A 86 3.18 -0.68 5.50
CA ILE A 86 4.59 -0.89 5.13
C ILE A 86 5.04 -2.32 5.48
N SER A 87 4.72 -2.78 6.70
CA SER A 87 5.08 -4.13 7.14
C SER A 87 4.43 -5.20 6.28
N ALA A 88 3.15 -5.03 5.92
CA ALA A 88 2.44 -5.97 5.05
C ALA A 88 3.08 -6.07 3.66
N VAL A 89 3.46 -4.92 3.05
CA VAL A 89 4.17 -4.91 1.77
C VAL A 89 5.49 -5.66 1.87
N PHE A 90 6.32 -5.36 2.86
CA PHE A 90 7.62 -6.03 2.99
C PHE A 90 7.48 -7.53 3.24
N ILE A 91 6.57 -7.95 4.13
CA ILE A 91 6.35 -9.36 4.43
C ILE A 91 5.78 -10.12 3.22
N SER A 92 4.99 -9.46 2.37
CA SER A 92 4.44 -10.10 1.16
C SER A 92 5.47 -10.29 0.04
N LEU A 93 6.53 -9.48 0.01
CA LEU A 93 7.56 -9.51 -1.03
C LEU A 93 8.85 -10.20 -0.60
N ALA A 94 9.20 -10.13 0.69
CA ALA A 94 10.48 -10.60 1.19
C ALA A 94 10.36 -11.94 1.92
N GLU A 95 11.33 -12.79 1.67
CA GLU A 95 11.55 -14.06 2.37
C GLU A 95 13.01 -14.14 2.83
N GLN A 96 13.34 -15.16 3.61
CA GLN A 96 14.71 -15.39 4.06
C GLN A 96 15.70 -15.46 2.87
N GLY A 97 16.80 -14.72 2.97
CA GLY A 97 17.83 -14.62 1.93
C GLY A 97 17.57 -13.53 0.87
N LYS A 98 16.42 -12.88 0.92
CA LYS A 98 16.14 -11.70 0.07
C LYS A 98 16.68 -10.41 0.67
N ASN A 99 16.78 -9.38 -0.18
CA ASN A 99 17.15 -8.04 0.25
C ASN A 99 16.17 -6.98 -0.26
N ILE A 100 16.12 -5.88 0.47
CA ILE A 100 15.35 -4.68 0.14
C ILE A 100 16.37 -3.54 -0.01
N VAL A 101 16.37 -2.88 -1.17
CA VAL A 101 17.20 -1.69 -1.40
C VAL A 101 16.41 -0.45 -1.02
N SER A 102 17.01 0.43 -0.21
CA SER A 102 16.33 1.63 0.29
C SER A 102 17.31 2.75 0.63
N SER A 103 16.78 3.91 1.05
CA SER A 103 17.58 5.06 1.48
C SER A 103 18.10 4.88 2.91
N HIS A 104 19.25 5.53 3.19
CA HIS A 104 19.66 5.81 4.59
C HIS A 104 18.71 6.81 5.27
N HIS A 105 18.06 7.67 4.49
CA HIS A 105 17.20 8.74 4.95
C HIS A 105 15.75 8.34 4.77
N MET A 106 15.12 7.90 5.86
CA MET A 106 13.71 7.49 5.92
C MET A 106 13.17 7.64 7.32
N PHE A 107 11.88 7.51 7.45
CA PHE A 107 11.18 7.51 8.74
C PHE A 107 11.76 6.46 9.70
N GLY A 108 12.04 6.87 10.95
CA GLY A 108 12.78 6.07 11.90
C GLY A 108 12.19 4.68 12.18
N ASN A 109 10.85 4.54 12.21
CA ASN A 109 10.23 3.23 12.42
C ASN A 109 10.40 2.32 11.21
N THR A 110 10.37 2.85 9.99
CA THR A 110 10.64 2.09 8.76
C THR A 110 12.11 1.65 8.74
N TYR A 111 13.03 2.53 9.12
CA TYR A 111 14.43 2.19 9.27
C TYR A 111 14.63 1.03 10.27
N SER A 112 14.01 1.12 11.44
CA SER A 112 14.10 0.07 12.46
C SER A 112 13.44 -1.24 12.01
N LEU A 113 12.34 -1.18 11.27
CA LEU A 113 11.69 -2.35 10.68
C LEU A 113 12.65 -3.08 9.74
N LEU A 114 13.28 -2.36 8.82
CA LEU A 114 14.23 -2.92 7.84
C LEU A 114 15.50 -3.45 8.50
N THR A 115 16.17 -2.63 9.30
CA THR A 115 17.53 -2.93 9.81
C THR A 115 17.56 -3.82 11.03
N SER A 116 16.48 -3.88 11.79
CA SER A 116 16.41 -4.63 13.05
C SER A 116 15.39 -5.76 13.01
N THR A 117 14.14 -5.47 12.64
CA THR A 117 13.06 -6.46 12.72
C THR A 117 13.19 -7.50 11.60
N LEU A 118 13.20 -7.08 10.34
CA LEU A 118 13.27 -7.99 9.18
C LEU A 118 14.60 -8.73 9.10
N LYS A 119 15.68 -8.13 9.61
CA LYS A 119 16.98 -8.81 9.75
C LYS A 119 16.89 -10.11 10.56
N ARG A 120 16.04 -10.16 11.59
CA ARG A 120 15.82 -11.38 12.40
C ARG A 120 15.15 -12.50 11.61
N PHE A 121 14.48 -12.17 10.53
CA PHE A 121 13.83 -13.10 9.61
C PHE A 121 14.70 -13.40 8.36
N GLY A 122 15.99 -12.97 8.40
CA GLY A 122 16.94 -13.24 7.32
C GLY A 122 16.77 -12.38 6.08
N VAL A 123 16.08 -11.23 6.18
CA VAL A 123 15.97 -10.23 5.12
C VAL A 123 17.05 -9.16 5.31
N GLU A 124 17.84 -8.91 4.27
CA GLU A 124 18.89 -7.89 4.28
C GLU A 124 18.33 -6.53 3.87
N ALA A 125 18.65 -5.48 4.63
CA ALA A 125 18.42 -4.09 4.21
C ALA A 125 19.70 -3.55 3.57
N ARG A 126 19.64 -3.17 2.29
CA ARG A 126 20.74 -2.53 1.55
C ARG A 126 20.44 -1.04 1.41
N LEU A 127 21.13 -0.26 2.21
CA LEU A 127 20.90 1.17 2.27
C LEU A 127 21.95 1.92 1.42
N CYS A 128 21.47 2.85 0.59
CA CYS A 128 22.31 3.70 -0.25
C CYS A 128 21.70 5.08 -0.46
N ASP A 129 22.37 5.94 -1.18
CA ASP A 129 21.83 7.24 -1.58
C ASP A 129 20.95 7.07 -2.83
N LEU A 130 19.62 7.12 -2.63
CA LEU A 130 18.65 6.95 -3.71
C LEU A 130 18.61 8.15 -4.69
N THR A 131 19.27 9.27 -4.37
CA THR A 131 19.43 10.39 -5.30
C THR A 131 20.47 10.09 -6.37
N LYS A 132 21.22 8.97 -6.22
CA LYS A 132 22.28 8.53 -7.13
C LYS A 132 21.94 7.18 -7.78
N PRO A 133 21.28 7.17 -8.93
CA PRO A 133 20.87 5.93 -9.61
C PRO A 133 22.00 4.89 -9.78
N ALA A 134 23.24 5.33 -10.02
CA ALA A 134 24.38 4.43 -10.14
C ALA A 134 24.76 3.71 -8.83
N GLU A 135 24.45 4.28 -7.67
CA GLU A 135 24.61 3.58 -6.38
C GLU A 135 23.53 2.53 -6.21
N VAL A 136 22.29 2.89 -6.54
CA VAL A 136 21.15 1.96 -6.50
C VAL A 136 21.41 0.76 -7.39
N GLU A 137 21.84 0.97 -8.63
CA GLU A 137 22.11 -0.10 -9.59
C GLU A 137 23.11 -1.13 -9.06
N ARG A 138 24.13 -0.71 -8.33
CA ARG A 138 25.13 -1.60 -7.71
C ARG A 138 24.59 -2.41 -6.54
N MET A 139 23.50 -1.94 -5.92
CA MET A 139 22.86 -2.65 -4.80
C MET A 139 21.84 -3.71 -5.25
N LEU A 140 21.38 -3.62 -6.52
CA LEU A 140 20.40 -4.55 -7.06
C LEU A 140 21.06 -5.87 -7.48
N ASP A 141 20.48 -6.99 -7.06
CA ASP A 141 20.86 -8.34 -7.50
C ASP A 141 19.63 -9.27 -7.64
N ASN A 142 19.86 -10.56 -7.92
CA ASN A 142 18.79 -11.56 -8.09
C ASN A 142 18.01 -11.85 -6.80
N ASN A 143 18.49 -11.42 -5.65
CA ASN A 143 17.83 -11.58 -4.36
C ASN A 143 17.08 -10.31 -3.94
N THR A 144 17.18 -9.22 -4.71
CA THR A 144 16.44 -7.98 -4.42
C THR A 144 14.96 -8.21 -4.69
N CYS A 145 14.13 -8.08 -3.66
CA CYS A 145 12.68 -8.29 -3.77
C CYS A 145 11.90 -6.98 -4.01
N CYS A 146 12.45 -5.84 -3.61
CA CYS A 146 11.90 -4.53 -3.97
C CYS A 146 12.93 -3.41 -3.75
N VAL A 147 12.68 -2.27 -4.41
CA VAL A 147 13.25 -0.97 -4.04
C VAL A 147 12.17 -0.20 -3.29
N TYR A 148 12.50 0.30 -2.10
CA TYR A 148 11.57 1.11 -1.29
C TYR A 148 12.13 2.51 -1.11
N LEU A 149 11.28 3.52 -1.29
CA LEU A 149 11.63 4.92 -1.06
C LEU A 149 10.49 5.67 -0.36
N GLU A 150 10.83 6.73 0.33
CA GLU A 150 9.89 7.81 0.65
C GLU A 150 9.94 8.82 -0.48
N ILE A 151 8.81 9.27 -0.98
CA ILE A 151 8.76 10.23 -2.10
C ILE A 151 9.47 11.54 -1.75
N MET A 152 9.45 11.88 -0.48
CA MET A 152 10.23 12.93 0.16
C MET A 152 10.70 12.39 1.51
N SER A 153 12.00 12.27 1.72
CA SER A 153 12.55 11.70 2.94
C SER A 153 12.25 12.56 4.17
N ASN A 154 12.06 11.90 5.32
CA ASN A 154 11.81 12.57 6.60
C ASN A 154 12.96 12.27 7.58
N PRO A 155 13.70 13.29 8.10
CA PRO A 155 13.45 14.74 8.02
C PRO A 155 14.26 15.50 6.96
N GLN A 156 15.09 14.84 6.14
CA GLN A 156 16.04 15.50 5.25
C GLN A 156 15.41 16.19 4.05
N LEU A 157 14.15 15.83 3.69
CA LEU A 157 13.40 16.37 2.56
C LEU A 157 14.09 16.12 1.21
N GLU A 158 14.84 15.05 1.09
CA GLU A 158 15.44 14.62 -0.17
C GLU A 158 14.39 14.01 -1.09
N VAL A 159 14.50 14.30 -2.37
CA VAL A 159 13.63 13.77 -3.42
C VAL A 159 14.50 13.04 -4.45
N ALA A 160 14.24 11.75 -4.63
CA ALA A 160 14.93 10.94 -5.65
C ALA A 160 14.26 11.09 -7.02
N ASP A 161 15.02 10.77 -8.08
CA ASP A 161 14.48 10.64 -9.44
C ASP A 161 13.70 9.32 -9.56
N ILE A 162 12.40 9.37 -9.18
CA ILE A 162 11.53 8.21 -9.13
C ILE A 162 11.40 7.52 -10.49
N PRO A 163 11.19 8.22 -11.62
CA PRO A 163 11.17 7.59 -12.94
C PRO A 163 12.45 6.85 -13.29
N ALA A 164 13.61 7.41 -12.95
CA ALA A 164 14.90 6.75 -13.19
C ALA A 164 15.05 5.49 -12.33
N LEU A 165 14.66 5.55 -11.05
CA LEU A 165 14.67 4.38 -10.15
C LEU A 165 13.69 3.30 -10.60
N ALA A 166 12.49 3.68 -11.04
CA ALA A 166 11.52 2.77 -11.60
C ALA A 166 12.09 2.03 -12.82
N ALA A 167 12.71 2.76 -13.76
CA ALA A 167 13.32 2.16 -14.94
C ALA A 167 14.41 1.16 -14.58
N LEU A 168 15.28 1.48 -13.61
CA LEU A 168 16.34 0.58 -13.13
C LEU A 168 15.77 -0.70 -12.49
N ALA A 169 14.78 -0.55 -11.62
CA ALA A 169 14.15 -1.68 -10.93
C ALA A 169 13.42 -2.59 -11.93
N HIS A 170 12.61 -2.01 -12.82
CA HIS A 170 11.81 -2.74 -13.79
C HIS A 170 12.65 -3.48 -14.83
N GLN A 171 13.82 -2.97 -15.23
CA GLN A 171 14.75 -3.70 -16.11
C GLN A 171 15.18 -5.05 -15.52
N ARG A 172 15.09 -5.20 -14.18
CA ARG A 172 15.43 -6.43 -13.46
C ARG A 172 14.19 -7.17 -12.92
N GLY A 173 12.98 -6.72 -13.26
CA GLY A 173 11.73 -7.28 -12.76
C GLY A 173 11.49 -7.03 -11.27
N ILE A 174 12.12 -6.01 -10.71
CA ILE A 174 12.02 -5.64 -9.29
C ILE A 174 10.97 -4.55 -9.14
N PRO A 175 9.97 -4.69 -8.24
CA PRO A 175 8.98 -3.66 -8.00
C PRO A 175 9.56 -2.47 -7.23
N LEU A 176 9.06 -1.27 -7.57
CA LEU A 176 9.33 -0.02 -6.87
C LEU A 176 8.16 0.31 -5.94
N ILE A 177 8.43 0.43 -4.66
CA ILE A 177 7.46 0.76 -3.61
C ILE A 177 7.75 2.18 -3.11
N ALA A 178 6.73 3.02 -3.02
CA ALA A 178 6.87 4.38 -2.52
C ALA A 178 5.95 4.67 -1.34
N ASP A 179 6.51 5.23 -0.28
CA ASP A 179 5.75 5.88 0.79
C ASP A 179 5.50 7.34 0.40
N THR A 180 4.24 7.70 0.31
CA THR A 180 3.78 9.01 -0.15
C THR A 180 3.14 9.83 0.97
N THR A 181 3.37 9.45 2.21
CA THR A 181 2.72 10.06 3.40
C THR A 181 2.88 11.58 3.46
N LEU A 182 4.04 12.12 3.05
CA LEU A 182 4.29 13.57 3.10
C LEU A 182 3.65 14.36 1.94
N ILE A 183 3.18 13.70 0.90
CA ILE A 183 2.56 14.37 -0.26
C ILE A 183 1.17 13.77 -0.50
N PRO A 184 0.11 14.57 -0.45
CA PRO A 184 -1.24 14.07 -0.64
C PRO A 184 -1.42 13.39 -2.01
N PHE A 185 -1.92 12.16 -2.02
CA PHE A 185 -2.22 11.39 -3.25
C PHE A 185 -3.27 12.08 -4.16
N THR A 186 -3.92 13.14 -3.68
CA THR A 186 -4.80 14.00 -4.48
C THR A 186 -4.04 14.92 -5.43
N GLU A 187 -2.79 15.25 -5.11
CA GLU A 187 -2.00 16.25 -5.85
C GLU A 187 -1.13 15.62 -6.95
N PHE A 188 -0.74 14.35 -6.80
CA PHE A 188 0.08 13.68 -7.79
C PHE A 188 -0.35 12.23 -8.02
N SER A 189 0.34 11.49 -8.88
CA SER A 189 0.09 10.08 -9.16
C SER A 189 1.41 9.32 -9.10
N ALA A 190 1.61 8.53 -8.04
CA ALA A 190 2.78 7.66 -7.90
C ALA A 190 2.87 6.67 -9.08
N LYS A 191 1.74 6.12 -9.51
CA LYS A 191 1.65 5.24 -10.68
C LYS A 191 2.18 5.88 -11.96
N ALA A 192 1.94 7.18 -12.17
CA ALA A 192 2.45 7.88 -13.36
C ALA A 192 3.98 8.06 -13.34
N LEU A 193 4.61 7.92 -12.18
CA LEU A 193 6.06 7.96 -11.99
C LEU A 193 6.71 6.56 -12.06
N GLY A 194 5.92 5.50 -12.28
CA GLY A 194 6.41 4.12 -12.37
C GLY A 194 6.42 3.37 -11.04
N VAL A 195 5.73 3.87 -10.01
CA VAL A 195 5.58 3.18 -8.72
C VAL A 195 4.58 2.04 -8.86
N ASP A 196 4.95 0.84 -8.43
CA ASP A 196 4.12 -0.37 -8.50
C ASP A 196 3.16 -0.48 -7.31
N ALA A 197 3.63 -0.12 -6.12
CA ALA A 197 2.78 -0.03 -4.94
C ALA A 197 3.07 1.25 -4.14
N GLU A 198 2.00 1.91 -3.74
CA GLU A 198 2.02 3.14 -2.95
C GLU A 198 1.56 2.82 -1.53
N VAL A 199 2.31 3.25 -0.54
CA VAL A 199 1.96 3.18 0.88
C VAL A 199 1.76 4.60 1.39
N VAL A 200 0.70 4.80 2.18
CA VAL A 200 0.40 6.12 2.73
C VAL A 200 -0.17 5.99 4.13
N SER A 201 0.29 6.83 5.04
CA SER A 201 -0.37 7.05 6.33
C SER A 201 -1.35 8.21 6.21
N SER A 202 -2.51 8.08 6.86
CA SER A 202 -3.51 9.15 6.93
C SER A 202 -3.28 10.14 8.10
N THR A 203 -2.10 10.09 8.73
CA THR A 203 -1.72 11.03 9.81
C THR A 203 -1.46 12.43 9.28
#